data_24d0d36c04e0bee8e0cbda794c9c4f59
#
_entry.id   24d0d36c04e0bee8e0cbda794c9c4f59
#
_cell.length_a   1.000
_cell.length_b   1.000
_cell.length_c   1.000
_cell.angle_alpha   90.00
_cell.angle_beta   90.00
_cell.angle_gamma   90.00
#
_symmetry.space_group_name_H-M   'P 1'
#
loop_
_entity.id
_entity.type
_entity.pdbx_description
1 polymer ?
#
loop_
_entity_poly.entity_id
_entity_poly.type
_entity_poly.pdbx_seq_one_letter_code
_entity_poly.pdbx_strand_id
1 'polypeptide(L)'
;MPLPKFDPLLQFRAPYNYELAGKHFQFVMDDGNEYYVNFLDEENLQWVENKNPYARKRYECLKGEKDLYFVHIIISEEKGKEVHYSLILDLAQDLVTLVITEEGKLEEAERLIKVTPVFGAIQHLNKALPENRHAFTDRMAGRRIIWQYSSGFNKMHIYYKPTLYRLPKVDTESFRRRMEAEEDPAEKERLKGFVDRFDRTAKTYPFAEEPCFHITINDHFNLFCFCEENETLADPEKAVGGGGIILLQDLDRMIQNGLGYAYGSYTMCTAYGKEVFEPDEVESLDVPYDETKLKTIPCIYDIHF
;
A
#
# COMPACT_ATOMS: atom_id res chain seq x y z
N MET A 1 -25.77 -13.52 -7.08
CA MET A 1 -24.32 -13.33 -7.26
C MET A 1 -23.65 -14.69 -7.11
N PRO A 2 -22.75 -15.10 -8.01
CA PRO A 2 -21.89 -16.24 -7.71
C PRO A 2 -21.08 -15.87 -6.46
N LEU A 3 -21.00 -16.79 -5.51
CA LEU A 3 -20.11 -16.64 -4.37
C LEU A 3 -18.69 -16.37 -4.92
N PRO A 4 -17.95 -15.41 -4.37
CA PRO A 4 -16.58 -15.21 -4.80
C PRO A 4 -15.85 -16.55 -4.67
N LYS A 5 -15.09 -16.92 -5.70
CA LYS A 5 -14.18 -18.07 -5.62
C LYS A 5 -13.40 -17.88 -4.33
N PHE A 6 -13.28 -18.96 -3.56
CA PHE A 6 -12.51 -18.95 -2.31
C PHE A 6 -11.11 -18.39 -2.61
N ASP A 7 -10.87 -17.18 -2.10
CA ASP A 7 -9.56 -16.55 -2.19
C ASP A 7 -8.81 -16.90 -0.92
N PRO A 8 -7.75 -17.71 -1.00
CA PRO A 8 -6.92 -18.03 0.17
C PRO A 8 -6.38 -16.78 0.87
N LEU A 9 -6.20 -15.67 0.12
CA LEU A 9 -5.79 -14.36 0.65
C LEU A 9 -6.76 -13.82 1.72
N LEU A 10 -8.04 -14.09 1.58
CA LEU A 10 -9.04 -13.60 2.50
C LEU A 10 -9.12 -14.43 3.79
N GLN A 11 -8.64 -15.67 3.79
CA GLN A 11 -8.79 -16.58 4.92
C GLN A 11 -8.03 -16.12 6.18
N PHE A 12 -6.88 -15.45 6.00
CA PHE A 12 -6.01 -15.01 7.10
C PHE A 12 -5.93 -13.48 7.20
N ARG A 13 -6.69 -12.76 6.42
CA ARG A 13 -6.78 -11.31 6.52
C ARG A 13 -7.46 -10.93 7.84
N ALA A 14 -7.00 -9.83 8.45
CA ALA A 14 -7.71 -9.23 9.58
C ALA A 14 -9.18 -8.97 9.22
N PRO A 15 -10.13 -9.23 10.12
CA PRO A 15 -11.54 -8.97 9.87
C PRO A 15 -11.77 -7.48 9.65
N TYR A 16 -12.76 -7.13 8.84
CA TYR A 16 -13.23 -5.76 8.75
C TYR A 16 -13.74 -5.27 10.11
N ASN A 17 -13.51 -4.01 10.38
CA ASN A 17 -13.96 -3.34 11.58
C ASN A 17 -15.10 -2.37 11.27
N TYR A 18 -16.14 -2.37 12.08
CA TYR A 18 -17.35 -1.59 11.88
C TYR A 18 -17.59 -0.53 12.96
N GLU A 19 -16.61 -0.30 13.84
CA GLU A 19 -16.74 0.64 14.97
C GLU A 19 -16.91 2.11 14.54
N LEU A 20 -16.61 2.44 13.28
CA LEU A 20 -16.80 3.77 12.72
C LEU A 20 -18.23 4.03 12.28
N ALA A 21 -19.06 3.01 12.08
CA ALA A 21 -20.48 3.18 11.68
C ALA A 21 -21.21 4.10 12.66
N GLY A 22 -21.91 5.10 12.13
CA GLY A 22 -22.62 6.13 12.90
C GLY A 22 -21.75 7.28 13.41
N LYS A 23 -20.43 7.24 13.20
CA LYS A 23 -19.51 8.33 13.58
C LYS A 23 -19.36 9.34 12.43
N HIS A 24 -19.05 10.57 12.81
CA HIS A 24 -18.75 11.64 11.86
C HIS A 24 -17.51 12.40 12.29
N PHE A 25 -16.76 12.91 11.30
CA PHE A 25 -15.51 13.63 11.50
C PHE A 25 -15.43 14.83 10.55
N GLN A 26 -14.74 15.85 11.01
CA GLN A 26 -14.24 16.94 10.18
C GLN A 26 -12.71 16.84 10.18
N PHE A 27 -12.12 16.73 8.99
CA PHE A 27 -10.69 16.76 8.80
C PHE A 27 -10.27 18.10 8.24
N VAL A 28 -9.22 18.67 8.82
CA VAL A 28 -8.55 19.88 8.34
C VAL A 28 -7.15 19.45 7.91
N MET A 29 -6.90 19.53 6.61
CA MET A 29 -5.65 19.08 6.03
C MET A 29 -4.66 20.23 5.86
N ASP A 30 -3.38 19.91 5.89
CA ASP A 30 -2.31 20.91 5.83
C ASP A 30 -2.14 21.54 4.42
N ASP A 31 -2.73 20.92 3.39
CA ASP A 31 -2.84 21.47 2.04
C ASP A 31 -3.99 22.51 1.89
N GLY A 32 -4.73 22.77 2.96
CA GLY A 32 -5.85 23.69 3.01
C GLY A 32 -7.21 23.09 2.65
N ASN A 33 -7.27 21.80 2.33
CA ASN A 33 -8.53 21.12 2.10
C ASN A 33 -9.23 20.76 3.42
N GLU A 34 -10.56 20.77 3.40
CA GLU A 34 -11.41 20.32 4.50
C GLU A 34 -12.32 19.20 4.02
N TYR A 35 -12.44 18.14 4.82
CA TYR A 35 -13.33 17.02 4.54
C TYR A 35 -14.31 16.80 5.68
N TYR A 36 -15.58 16.61 5.34
CA TYR A 36 -16.61 16.18 6.28
C TYR A 36 -16.99 14.75 5.91
N VAL A 37 -16.80 13.84 6.85
CA VAL A 37 -17.01 12.42 6.67
C VAL A 37 -18.02 11.92 7.66
N ASN A 38 -19.10 11.30 7.18
CA ASN A 38 -20.12 10.68 8.02
C ASN A 38 -20.24 9.20 7.63
N PHE A 39 -19.81 8.32 8.50
CA PHE A 39 -19.93 6.87 8.34
C PHE A 39 -21.37 6.46 8.60
N LEU A 40 -22.15 6.24 7.53
CA LEU A 40 -23.58 5.99 7.61
C LEU A 40 -23.91 4.60 8.18
N ASP A 41 -23.18 3.61 7.74
CA ASP A 41 -23.33 2.21 8.11
C ASP A 41 -21.96 1.47 8.01
N GLU A 42 -21.98 0.16 7.99
CA GLU A 42 -20.78 -0.69 7.96
C GLU A 42 -19.98 -0.61 6.65
N GLU A 43 -20.59 -0.15 5.55
CA GLU A 43 -19.99 -0.17 4.21
C GLU A 43 -20.03 1.19 3.51
N ASN A 44 -20.84 2.13 3.98
CA ASN A 44 -21.11 3.38 3.29
C ASN A 44 -20.81 4.60 4.15
N LEU A 45 -20.27 5.62 3.53
CA LEU A 45 -20.08 6.93 4.14
C LEU A 45 -20.57 8.05 3.20
N GLN A 46 -20.80 9.21 3.78
CA GLN A 46 -20.90 10.47 3.06
C GLN A 46 -19.57 11.18 3.13
N TRP A 47 -19.12 11.67 1.97
CA TRP A 47 -17.90 12.43 1.80
C TRP A 47 -18.21 13.80 1.23
N VAL A 48 -17.74 14.83 1.90
CA VAL A 48 -17.88 16.23 1.44
C VAL A 48 -16.49 16.86 1.46
N GLU A 49 -16.07 17.38 0.35
CA GLU A 49 -14.79 18.07 0.17
C GLU A 49 -15.03 19.55 -0.05
N ASN A 50 -14.41 20.42 0.78
CA ASN A 50 -14.44 21.87 0.61
C ASN A 50 -15.85 22.45 0.39
N LYS A 51 -16.85 21.95 1.10
CA LYS A 51 -18.28 22.35 0.98
C LYS A 51 -18.94 22.01 -0.35
N ASN A 52 -18.33 21.15 -1.18
CA ASN A 52 -18.97 20.58 -2.34
C ASN A 52 -20.18 19.71 -1.93
N PRO A 53 -21.11 19.42 -2.85
CA PRO A 53 -22.18 18.47 -2.54
C PRO A 53 -21.63 17.13 -2.04
N TYR A 54 -22.28 16.58 -1.04
CA TYR A 54 -21.87 15.28 -0.52
C TYR A 54 -21.98 14.18 -1.59
N ALA A 55 -21.04 13.24 -1.54
CA ALA A 55 -21.11 12.00 -2.29
C ALA A 55 -21.23 10.81 -1.33
N ARG A 56 -22.10 9.86 -1.67
CA ARG A 56 -22.10 8.56 -0.99
C ARG A 56 -21.00 7.69 -1.60
N LYS A 57 -20.13 7.15 -0.75
CA LYS A 57 -19.01 6.30 -1.15
C LYS A 57 -19.02 5.01 -0.36
N ARG A 58 -18.47 3.96 -0.94
CA ARG A 58 -18.18 2.72 -0.23
C ARG A 58 -16.85 2.85 0.49
N TYR A 59 -16.76 2.20 1.63
CA TYR A 59 -15.51 2.09 2.37
C TYR A 59 -15.31 0.69 2.94
N GLU A 60 -14.05 0.40 3.22
CA GLU A 60 -13.60 -0.78 3.96
C GLU A 60 -12.70 -0.30 5.10
N CYS A 61 -12.78 -0.93 6.26
CA CYS A 61 -12.02 -0.51 7.44
C CYS A 61 -11.32 -1.69 8.09
N LEU A 62 -10.03 -1.53 8.39
CA LEU A 62 -9.26 -2.42 9.24
C LEU A 62 -8.83 -1.66 10.50
N LYS A 63 -8.75 -2.38 11.62
CA LYS A 63 -8.31 -1.80 12.89
C LYS A 63 -6.85 -2.17 13.13
N GLY A 64 -6.01 -1.15 13.36
CA GLY A 64 -4.63 -1.33 13.80
C GLY A 64 -4.57 -1.68 15.30
N GLU A 65 -5.06 -0.74 16.11
CA GLU A 65 -5.19 -0.89 17.56
C GLU A 65 -6.41 -0.10 18.07
N LYS A 66 -6.56 0.02 19.40
CA LYS A 66 -7.59 0.87 19.95
C LYS A 66 -7.41 2.31 19.44
N ASP A 67 -8.48 2.87 18.88
CA ASP A 67 -8.54 4.24 18.35
C ASP A 67 -7.64 4.51 17.11
N LEU A 68 -7.08 3.46 16.48
CA LEU A 68 -6.32 3.57 15.23
C LEU A 68 -6.96 2.71 14.12
N TYR A 69 -7.30 3.36 12.99
CA TYR A 69 -8.02 2.72 11.89
C TYR A 69 -7.34 3.01 10.55
N PHE A 70 -7.31 1.98 9.70
CA PHE A 70 -7.03 2.10 8.27
C PHE A 70 -8.35 2.03 7.52
N VAL A 71 -8.74 3.12 6.86
CA VAL A 71 -10.00 3.21 6.10
C VAL A 71 -9.68 3.39 4.64
N HIS A 72 -10.17 2.50 3.81
CA HIS A 72 -10.10 2.60 2.35
C HIS A 72 -11.43 3.08 1.79
N ILE A 73 -11.41 4.09 0.94
CA ILE A 73 -12.59 4.70 0.32
C ILE A 73 -12.41 4.68 -1.19
N ILE A 74 -13.40 4.16 -1.90
CA ILE A 74 -13.41 4.12 -3.36
C ILE A 74 -14.02 5.43 -3.86
N ILE A 75 -13.21 6.28 -4.48
CA ILE A 75 -13.65 7.58 -5.03
C ILE A 75 -14.13 7.43 -6.45
N SER A 76 -13.38 6.73 -7.30
CA SER A 76 -13.72 6.43 -8.68
C SER A 76 -13.23 5.04 -9.06
N GLU A 77 -14.04 4.28 -9.79
CA GLU A 77 -13.74 2.93 -10.31
C GLU A 77 -13.60 2.93 -11.84
N GLU A 78 -13.45 4.09 -12.47
CA GLU A 78 -13.23 4.16 -13.92
C GLU A 78 -11.82 3.69 -14.25
N LYS A 79 -11.70 2.54 -14.92
CA LYS A 79 -10.41 1.93 -15.29
C LYS A 79 -9.49 2.92 -16.01
N GLY A 80 -8.24 3.00 -15.59
CA GLY A 80 -7.26 3.97 -16.08
C GLY A 80 -7.42 5.39 -15.48
N LYS A 81 -8.34 5.54 -14.51
CA LYS A 81 -8.59 6.78 -13.77
C LYS A 81 -9.13 6.47 -12.37
N GLU A 82 -8.87 5.27 -11.86
CA GLU A 82 -9.30 4.91 -10.51
C GLU A 82 -8.67 5.85 -9.50
N VAL A 83 -9.49 6.30 -8.55
CA VAL A 83 -9.04 7.15 -7.43
C VAL A 83 -9.52 6.52 -6.15
N HIS A 84 -8.60 6.27 -5.25
CA HIS A 84 -8.87 5.74 -3.93
C HIS A 84 -8.26 6.63 -2.86
N TYR A 85 -8.94 6.74 -1.74
CA TYR A 85 -8.45 7.42 -0.56
C TYR A 85 -8.22 6.39 0.55
N SER A 86 -7.03 6.39 1.11
CA SER A 86 -6.72 5.61 2.32
C SER A 86 -6.52 6.57 3.47
N LEU A 87 -7.35 6.48 4.51
CA LEU A 87 -7.24 7.28 5.72
C LEU A 87 -6.59 6.46 6.83
N ILE A 88 -5.59 7.03 7.46
CA ILE A 88 -5.10 6.60 8.76
C ILE A 88 -5.73 7.53 9.78
N LEU A 89 -6.71 7.01 10.54
CA LEU A 89 -7.39 7.77 11.59
C LEU A 89 -6.79 7.39 12.93
N ASP A 90 -6.04 8.31 13.52
CA ASP A 90 -5.54 8.21 14.89
C ASP A 90 -6.42 9.05 15.80
N LEU A 91 -7.44 8.42 16.37
CA LEU A 91 -8.40 9.08 17.23
C LEU A 91 -7.83 9.39 18.64
N ALA A 92 -6.72 8.75 19.01
CA ALA A 92 -6.05 9.01 20.27
C ALA A 92 -5.29 10.34 20.25
N GLN A 93 -4.75 10.71 19.09
CA GLN A 93 -4.00 11.94 18.88
C GLN A 93 -4.82 13.03 18.15
N ASP A 94 -6.03 12.74 17.70
CA ASP A 94 -6.84 13.59 16.81
C ASP A 94 -6.13 13.90 15.48
N LEU A 95 -5.38 12.93 14.94
CA LEU A 95 -4.62 13.09 13.72
C LEU A 95 -5.22 12.24 12.58
N VAL A 96 -4.98 12.70 11.36
CA VAL A 96 -5.34 11.98 10.14
C VAL A 96 -4.22 12.09 9.09
N THR A 97 -3.93 10.99 8.44
CA THR A 97 -3.18 10.99 7.17
C THR A 97 -4.09 10.48 6.08
N LEU A 98 -4.28 11.27 5.04
CA LEU A 98 -4.96 10.89 3.81
C LEU A 98 -3.90 10.50 2.78
N VAL A 99 -3.98 9.28 2.27
CA VAL A 99 -3.17 8.85 1.13
C VAL A 99 -4.06 8.77 -0.09
N ILE A 100 -3.81 9.65 -1.04
CA ILE A 100 -4.51 9.69 -2.32
C ILE A 100 -3.79 8.76 -3.28
N THR A 101 -4.52 7.82 -3.85
CA THR A 101 -4.01 6.89 -4.88
C THR A 101 -4.74 7.16 -6.17
N GLU A 102 -3.99 7.43 -7.23
CA GLU A 102 -4.51 7.70 -8.56
C GLU A 102 -3.93 6.68 -9.54
N GLU A 103 -4.79 6.03 -10.31
CA GLU A 103 -4.37 5.17 -11.41
C GLU A 103 -4.01 6.01 -12.63
N GLY A 104 -2.82 5.78 -13.18
CA GLY A 104 -2.37 6.40 -14.42
C GLY A 104 -2.77 5.60 -15.65
N LYS A 105 -2.69 6.23 -16.82
CA LYS A 105 -2.92 5.54 -18.08
C LYS A 105 -1.77 4.59 -18.41
N LEU A 106 -2.12 3.38 -18.83
CA LEU A 106 -1.17 2.31 -19.11
C LEU A 106 -0.10 2.71 -20.13
N GLU A 107 -0.48 3.47 -21.13
CA GLU A 107 0.38 3.85 -22.25
C GLU A 107 1.22 5.11 -21.99
N GLU A 108 0.96 5.83 -20.91
CA GLU A 108 1.55 7.15 -20.67
C GLU A 108 2.30 7.23 -19.33
N ALA A 109 1.82 6.51 -18.32
CA ALA A 109 2.31 6.67 -16.96
C ALA A 109 3.57 5.84 -16.72
N GLU A 110 4.67 6.45 -16.29
CA GLU A 110 5.87 5.73 -15.86
C GLU A 110 5.59 4.83 -14.66
N ARG A 111 4.64 5.22 -13.82
CA ARG A 111 4.09 4.42 -12.74
C ARG A 111 2.57 4.39 -12.85
N LEU A 112 2.02 3.19 -12.83
CA LEU A 112 0.57 3.02 -12.99
C LEU A 112 -0.20 3.53 -11.79
N ILE A 113 0.42 3.52 -10.61
CA ILE A 113 -0.20 3.99 -9.37
C ILE A 113 0.63 5.15 -8.82
N LYS A 114 0.03 6.33 -8.74
CA LYS A 114 0.59 7.48 -8.03
C LYS A 114 0.02 7.52 -6.62
N VAL A 115 0.88 7.70 -5.64
CA VAL A 115 0.52 7.75 -4.21
C VAL A 115 0.96 9.09 -3.63
N THR A 116 0.02 9.85 -3.10
CA THR A 116 0.27 11.20 -2.53
C THR A 116 -0.26 11.26 -1.10
N PRO A 117 0.58 11.35 -0.08
CA PRO A 117 0.14 11.56 1.29
C PRO A 117 -0.15 13.03 1.58
N VAL A 118 -1.20 13.28 2.36
CA VAL A 118 -1.57 14.59 2.90
C VAL A 118 -1.80 14.45 4.39
N PHE A 119 -1.15 15.28 5.18
CA PHE A 119 -1.31 15.27 6.64
C PHE A 119 -2.43 16.21 7.08
N GLY A 120 -3.00 15.93 8.23
CA GLY A 120 -4.05 16.76 8.78
C GLY A 120 -4.43 16.36 10.22
N ALA A 121 -5.48 16.98 10.71
CA ALA A 121 -6.00 16.74 12.04
C ALA A 121 -7.52 16.64 12.05
N ILE A 122 -8.04 16.01 13.09
CA ILE A 122 -9.48 15.89 13.34
C ILE A 122 -9.94 17.10 14.14
N GLN A 123 -10.85 17.87 13.57
CA GLN A 123 -11.41 19.04 14.21
C GLN A 123 -12.55 18.66 15.15
N HIS A 124 -12.44 19.07 16.38
CA HIS A 124 -13.52 19.00 17.37
C HIS A 124 -14.08 20.38 17.66
N LEU A 125 -15.36 20.45 18.00
CA LEU A 125 -16.00 21.69 18.39
C LEU A 125 -15.29 22.29 19.64
N ASN A 126 -14.92 23.56 19.58
CA ASN A 126 -14.26 24.30 20.66
C ASN A 126 -12.90 23.73 21.13
N LYS A 127 -12.23 22.92 20.31
CA LYS A 127 -10.88 22.44 20.58
C LYS A 127 -9.92 22.95 19.50
N ALA A 128 -8.76 23.44 19.91
CA ALA A 128 -7.70 23.77 18.95
C ALA A 128 -7.20 22.50 18.27
N LEU A 129 -6.80 22.63 17.00
CA LEU A 129 -6.15 21.53 16.29
C LEU A 129 -4.83 21.16 16.97
N PRO A 130 -4.46 19.86 17.00
CA PRO A 130 -3.13 19.45 17.41
C PRO A 130 -2.05 20.17 16.61
N GLU A 131 -0.96 20.55 17.27
CA GLU A 131 0.20 21.15 16.61
C GLU A 131 1.03 20.09 15.86
N ASN A 132 1.07 18.88 16.40
CA ASN A 132 1.79 17.76 15.79
C ASN A 132 1.02 17.17 14.61
N ARG A 133 1.76 16.49 13.74
CA ARG A 133 1.24 15.69 12.62
C ARG A 133 1.95 14.34 12.58
N HIS A 134 1.34 13.38 11.91
CA HIS A 134 2.11 12.26 11.40
C HIS A 134 3.20 12.82 10.47
N ALA A 135 4.36 12.17 10.41
CA ALA A 135 5.50 12.71 9.68
C ALA A 135 6.27 11.62 8.92
N PHE A 136 6.92 12.00 7.84
CA PHE A 136 7.88 11.13 7.19
C PHE A 136 8.99 10.70 8.16
N THR A 137 9.51 9.48 7.97
CA THR A 137 10.46 8.89 8.89
C THR A 137 11.44 7.97 8.18
N ASP A 138 12.64 7.86 8.73
CA ASP A 138 13.69 6.93 8.32
C ASP A 138 13.77 5.67 9.22
N ARG A 139 12.92 5.55 10.23
CA ARG A 139 13.02 4.51 11.28
C ARG A 139 13.01 3.07 10.76
N MET A 140 12.57 2.85 9.52
CA MET A 140 12.63 1.54 8.87
C MET A 140 13.95 1.29 8.16
N ALA A 141 14.78 2.31 7.92
CA ALA A 141 16.04 2.15 7.20
C ALA A 141 16.97 1.13 7.87
N GLY A 142 17.54 0.23 7.07
CA GLY A 142 18.40 -0.86 7.55
C GLY A 142 17.66 -2.12 8.01
N ARG A 143 16.35 -2.08 8.21
CA ARG A 143 15.57 -3.24 8.65
C ARG A 143 15.30 -4.21 7.50
N ARG A 144 15.21 -5.50 7.85
CA ARG A 144 14.87 -6.58 6.94
C ARG A 144 13.78 -7.41 7.56
N ILE A 145 12.67 -7.54 6.85
CA ILE A 145 11.50 -8.22 7.38
C ILE A 145 10.97 -9.17 6.31
N ILE A 146 10.83 -10.44 6.68
CA ILE A 146 10.11 -11.40 5.87
C ILE A 146 8.64 -11.27 6.24
N TRP A 147 7.81 -10.88 5.29
CA TRP A 147 6.38 -10.77 5.42
C TRP A 147 5.70 -12.00 4.80
N GLN A 148 4.94 -12.72 5.62
CA GLN A 148 4.06 -13.79 5.17
C GLN A 148 2.67 -13.21 4.94
N TYR A 149 2.31 -13.07 3.70
CA TYR A 149 0.99 -12.58 3.31
C TYR A 149 -0.09 -13.64 3.50
N SER A 150 -1.30 -13.20 3.78
CA SER A 150 -2.47 -14.06 3.90
C SER A 150 -2.77 -14.89 2.64
N SER A 151 -2.21 -14.51 1.49
CA SER A 151 -2.18 -15.29 0.24
C SER A 151 -1.31 -16.54 0.27
N GLY A 152 -0.54 -16.73 1.33
CA GLY A 152 0.36 -17.87 1.46
C GLY A 152 1.72 -17.69 0.78
N PHE A 153 2.04 -16.52 0.24
CA PHE A 153 3.38 -16.23 -0.25
C PHE A 153 4.19 -15.40 0.77
N ASN A 154 5.49 -15.58 0.73
CA ASN A 154 6.43 -14.83 1.56
C ASN A 154 7.14 -13.79 0.70
N LYS A 155 7.37 -12.62 1.26
CA LYS A 155 8.09 -11.54 0.60
C LYS A 155 9.06 -10.91 1.61
N MET A 156 10.36 -10.92 1.31
CA MET A 156 11.34 -10.20 2.13
C MET A 156 11.37 -8.74 1.66
N HIS A 157 11.17 -7.82 2.58
CA HIS A 157 11.39 -6.41 2.37
C HIS A 157 12.70 -6.01 3.04
N ILE A 158 13.62 -5.44 2.27
CA ILE A 158 14.85 -4.84 2.76
C ILE A 158 14.66 -3.34 2.63
N TYR A 159 14.42 -2.67 3.73
CA TYR A 159 14.25 -1.21 3.77
C TYR A 159 15.65 -0.56 3.74
N TYR A 160 16.21 -0.50 2.54
CA TYR A 160 17.61 -0.14 2.34
C TYR A 160 17.92 1.32 2.71
N LYS A 161 17.03 2.22 2.30
CA LYS A 161 17.07 3.66 2.60
C LYS A 161 15.67 4.15 2.98
N PRO A 162 15.51 5.35 3.52
CA PRO A 162 14.19 5.91 3.82
C PRO A 162 13.24 5.95 2.62
N THR A 163 13.79 6.12 1.41
CA THR A 163 13.03 6.27 0.16
C THR A 163 13.20 5.11 -0.81
N LEU A 164 13.88 4.05 -0.40
CA LEU A 164 14.15 2.89 -1.24
C LEU A 164 14.03 1.60 -0.46
N TYR A 165 13.24 0.67 -0.96
CA TYR A 165 13.29 -0.70 -0.49
C TYR A 165 13.73 -1.66 -1.59
N ARG A 166 14.27 -2.79 -1.20
CA ARG A 166 14.69 -3.87 -2.08
C ARG A 166 13.89 -5.12 -1.79
N LEU A 167 13.54 -5.82 -2.85
CA LEU A 167 12.95 -7.14 -2.80
C LEU A 167 13.96 -8.12 -3.39
N PRO A 168 14.37 -9.16 -2.65
CA PRO A 168 15.00 -10.31 -3.29
C PRO A 168 14.05 -10.85 -4.33
N LYS A 169 14.57 -11.24 -5.48
CA LYS A 169 13.72 -11.80 -6.51
C LYS A 169 13.06 -13.08 -6.02
N VAL A 170 11.80 -13.19 -6.36
CA VAL A 170 10.94 -14.29 -5.94
C VAL A 170 11.55 -15.62 -6.36
N ASP A 171 11.60 -16.58 -5.42
CA ASP A 171 11.86 -17.98 -5.75
C ASP A 171 10.77 -18.48 -6.69
N THR A 172 11.11 -18.58 -7.97
CA THR A 172 10.19 -19.05 -9.01
C THR A 172 9.91 -20.54 -8.91
N GLU A 173 10.69 -21.29 -8.14
CA GLU A 173 10.55 -22.73 -8.01
C GLU A 173 9.22 -23.14 -7.35
N SER A 174 8.78 -22.40 -6.35
CA SER A 174 7.46 -22.62 -5.73
C SER A 174 6.30 -22.40 -6.71
N PHE A 175 6.42 -21.37 -7.56
CA PHE A 175 5.45 -21.10 -8.61
C PHE A 175 5.49 -22.16 -9.74
N ARG A 176 6.68 -22.67 -10.09
CA ARG A 176 6.81 -23.78 -11.06
C ARG A 176 6.11 -25.04 -10.59
N ARG A 177 6.34 -25.45 -9.35
CA ARG A 177 5.66 -26.64 -8.76
C ARG A 177 4.14 -26.44 -8.74
N ARG A 178 3.68 -25.24 -8.38
CA ARG A 178 2.25 -24.94 -8.42
C ARG A 178 1.69 -24.97 -9.83
N MET A 179 2.39 -24.38 -10.80
CA MET A 179 2.02 -24.41 -12.22
C MET A 179 1.97 -25.84 -12.76
N GLU A 180 2.94 -26.70 -12.39
CA GLU A 180 2.97 -28.10 -12.81
C GLU A 180 1.79 -28.89 -12.25
N ALA A 181 1.38 -28.61 -11.01
CA ALA A 181 0.25 -29.25 -10.35
C ALA A 181 -1.13 -28.67 -10.73
N GLU A 182 -1.17 -27.54 -11.46
CA GLU A 182 -2.43 -26.86 -11.80
C GLU A 182 -3.13 -27.55 -12.94
N GLU A 183 -4.41 -27.86 -12.76
CA GLU A 183 -5.27 -28.52 -13.77
C GLU A 183 -6.07 -27.53 -14.62
N ASP A 184 -6.38 -26.32 -14.08
CA ASP A 184 -7.07 -25.27 -14.84
C ASP A 184 -6.11 -24.64 -15.87
N PRO A 185 -6.38 -24.75 -17.17
CA PRO A 185 -5.51 -24.22 -18.21
C PRO A 185 -5.31 -22.70 -18.15
N ALA A 186 -6.33 -21.94 -17.73
CA ALA A 186 -6.25 -20.49 -17.63
C ALA A 186 -5.36 -20.07 -16.46
N GLU A 187 -5.50 -20.71 -15.31
CA GLU A 187 -4.65 -20.47 -14.15
C GLU A 187 -3.22 -20.94 -14.40
N LYS A 188 -3.04 -22.06 -15.09
CA LYS A 188 -1.72 -22.58 -15.50
C LYS A 188 -0.98 -21.59 -16.39
N GLU A 189 -1.65 -21.02 -17.39
CA GLU A 189 -1.05 -20.01 -18.29
C GLU A 189 -0.73 -18.72 -17.52
N ARG A 190 -1.59 -18.30 -16.58
CA ARG A 190 -1.33 -17.18 -15.68
C ARG A 190 -0.06 -17.39 -14.84
N LEU A 191 0.06 -18.56 -14.21
CA LEU A 191 1.25 -18.93 -13.42
C LEU A 191 2.50 -19.00 -14.29
N LYS A 192 2.40 -19.50 -15.51
CA LYS A 192 3.50 -19.50 -16.47
C LYS A 192 3.95 -18.09 -16.81
N GLY A 193 3.03 -17.17 -17.05
CA GLY A 193 3.35 -15.76 -17.27
C GLY A 193 4.15 -15.16 -16.11
N PHE A 194 3.79 -15.49 -14.87
CA PHE A 194 4.56 -15.08 -13.68
C PHE A 194 5.97 -15.68 -13.67
N VAL A 195 6.10 -16.99 -13.88
CA VAL A 195 7.40 -17.67 -13.89
C VAL A 195 8.30 -17.06 -14.95
N ASP A 196 7.79 -16.91 -16.18
CA ASP A 196 8.54 -16.38 -17.31
C ASP A 196 8.99 -14.93 -17.08
N ARG A 197 8.14 -14.12 -16.43
CA ARG A 197 8.45 -12.74 -16.03
C ARG A 197 9.58 -12.72 -15.00
N PHE A 198 9.44 -13.45 -13.91
CA PHE A 198 10.42 -13.47 -12.84
C PHE A 198 11.75 -14.05 -13.28
N ASP A 199 11.77 -15.11 -14.09
CA ASP A 199 13.00 -15.69 -14.61
C ASP A 199 13.78 -14.73 -15.51
N ARG A 200 13.08 -13.96 -16.35
CA ARG A 200 13.73 -12.93 -17.18
C ARG A 200 14.36 -11.83 -16.30
N THR A 201 13.62 -11.36 -15.32
CA THR A 201 14.09 -10.31 -14.43
C THR A 201 15.21 -10.81 -13.49
N ALA A 202 15.14 -12.08 -13.05
CA ALA A 202 16.15 -12.66 -12.16
C ALA A 202 17.54 -12.80 -12.79
N LYS A 203 17.63 -12.89 -14.10
CA LYS A 203 18.93 -12.98 -14.79
C LYS A 203 19.70 -11.66 -14.83
N THR A 204 19.03 -10.54 -14.64
CA THR A 204 19.63 -9.20 -14.83
C THR A 204 19.97 -8.52 -13.52
N TYR A 205 19.12 -8.70 -12.49
CA TYR A 205 19.33 -8.08 -11.16
C TYR A 205 18.85 -9.03 -10.06
N PRO A 206 19.65 -9.29 -9.01
CA PRO A 206 19.26 -10.16 -7.91
C PRO A 206 18.18 -9.55 -7.00
N PHE A 207 17.93 -8.25 -7.11
CA PHE A 207 16.92 -7.51 -6.36
C PHE A 207 16.09 -6.64 -7.30
N ALA A 208 14.79 -6.52 -7.01
CA ALA A 208 14.00 -5.40 -7.48
C ALA A 208 14.18 -4.24 -6.49
N GLU A 209 14.43 -3.04 -7.00
CA GLU A 209 14.53 -1.81 -6.21
C GLU A 209 13.32 -0.95 -6.54
N GLU A 210 12.59 -0.58 -5.49
CA GLU A 210 11.38 0.24 -5.64
C GLU A 210 11.45 1.44 -4.71
N PRO A 211 11.03 2.60 -5.19
CA PRO A 211 10.91 3.76 -4.36
C PRO A 211 9.77 3.56 -3.35
N CYS A 212 10.01 4.06 -2.16
CA CYS A 212 9.03 3.98 -1.09
C CYS A 212 9.11 5.21 -0.20
N PHE A 213 8.14 5.35 0.67
CA PHE A 213 8.24 6.25 1.81
C PHE A 213 7.59 5.63 3.04
N HIS A 214 7.99 6.15 4.17
CA HIS A 214 7.49 5.76 5.47
C HIS A 214 6.98 6.98 6.23
N ILE A 215 5.89 6.79 6.98
CA ILE A 215 5.30 7.80 7.83
C ILE A 215 5.16 7.21 9.23
N THR A 216 5.72 7.89 10.24
CA THR A 216 5.45 7.57 11.63
C THR A 216 4.03 7.98 11.97
N ILE A 217 3.23 7.02 12.42
CA ILE A 217 1.88 7.25 12.94
C ILE A 217 1.97 7.50 14.46
N ASN A 218 2.64 6.60 15.16
CA ASN A 218 2.99 6.72 16.57
C ASN A 218 4.23 5.85 16.86
N ASP A 219 4.57 5.66 18.14
CA ASP A 219 5.75 4.88 18.53
C ASP A 219 5.70 3.42 18.03
N HIS A 220 4.50 2.86 17.89
CA HIS A 220 4.26 1.45 17.54
C HIS A 220 3.91 1.25 16.08
N PHE A 221 3.38 2.27 15.40
CA PHE A 221 2.85 2.14 14.05
C PHE A 221 3.60 3.00 13.03
N ASN A 222 3.79 2.41 11.88
CA ASN A 222 4.38 3.00 10.70
C ASN A 222 3.46 2.79 9.48
N LEU A 223 3.35 3.77 8.62
CA LEU A 223 2.74 3.61 7.32
C LEU A 223 3.83 3.44 6.27
N PHE A 224 3.71 2.41 5.46
CA PHE A 224 4.62 2.10 4.36
C PHE A 224 3.89 2.18 3.03
N CYS A 225 4.44 2.95 2.09
CA CYS A 225 3.88 3.11 0.76
C CYS A 225 4.96 2.94 -0.31
N PHE A 226 4.61 2.23 -1.38
CA PHE A 226 5.45 2.19 -2.58
C PHE A 226 4.62 2.05 -3.86
N CYS A 227 5.25 2.35 -5.00
CA CYS A 227 4.70 2.17 -6.33
C CYS A 227 5.74 1.54 -7.26
N GLU A 228 5.34 0.50 -7.97
CA GLU A 228 6.20 -0.20 -8.94
C GLU A 228 6.26 0.55 -10.28
N GLU A 229 7.34 0.36 -11.04
CA GLU A 229 7.45 0.86 -12.41
C GLU A 229 6.41 0.22 -13.34
N ASN A 230 5.94 0.98 -14.32
CA ASN A 230 5.11 0.47 -15.40
C ASN A 230 5.97 -0.26 -16.44
N GLU A 231 6.17 -1.55 -16.23
CA GLU A 231 6.96 -2.37 -17.14
C GLU A 231 6.39 -2.45 -18.56
N THR A 232 5.09 -2.19 -18.74
CA THR A 232 4.43 -2.23 -20.06
C THR A 232 4.91 -1.10 -20.98
N LEU A 233 5.31 0.07 -20.42
CA LEU A 233 5.92 1.15 -21.20
C LEU A 233 7.28 0.77 -21.76
N ALA A 234 8.06 0.00 -21.00
CA ALA A 234 9.38 -0.45 -21.42
C ALA A 234 9.31 -1.63 -22.41
N ASP A 235 8.27 -2.45 -22.31
CA ASP A 235 8.07 -3.64 -23.14
C ASP A 235 6.55 -3.95 -23.29
N PRO A 236 5.93 -3.50 -24.38
CA PRO A 236 4.49 -3.72 -24.62
C PRO A 236 4.06 -5.20 -24.69
N GLU A 237 4.99 -6.13 -24.88
CA GLU A 237 4.69 -7.57 -24.87
C GLU A 237 4.65 -8.15 -23.44
N LYS A 238 5.05 -7.38 -22.44
CA LYS A 238 4.93 -7.80 -21.05
C LYS A 238 3.48 -7.70 -20.58
N ALA A 239 3.11 -8.67 -19.76
CA ALA A 239 1.89 -8.54 -18.98
C ALA A 239 1.95 -7.25 -18.15
N VAL A 240 0.81 -6.58 -18.00
CA VAL A 240 0.69 -5.35 -17.22
C VAL A 240 1.33 -5.53 -15.84
N GLY A 241 2.48 -4.89 -15.67
CA GLY A 241 3.18 -4.78 -14.40
C GLY A 241 2.98 -3.39 -13.84
N GLY A 242 3.25 -3.24 -12.59
CA GLY A 242 3.09 -2.00 -11.87
C GLY A 242 1.90 -2.08 -10.93
N GLY A 243 2.23 -2.05 -9.69
CA GLY A 243 1.30 -2.00 -8.59
C GLY A 243 1.75 -0.99 -7.55
N GLY A 244 1.09 -1.01 -6.43
CA GLY A 244 1.47 -0.20 -5.28
C GLY A 244 0.93 -0.82 -4.01
N ILE A 245 1.47 -0.40 -2.88
CA ILE A 245 0.96 -0.81 -1.57
C ILE A 245 0.85 0.39 -0.65
N ILE A 246 -0.16 0.35 0.22
CA ILE A 246 -0.30 1.24 1.36
C ILE A 246 -0.57 0.35 2.57
N LEU A 247 0.40 0.23 3.47
CA LEU A 247 0.35 -0.72 4.57
C LEU A 247 0.61 -0.04 5.91
N LEU A 248 -0.37 -0.10 6.79
CA LEU A 248 -0.22 0.24 8.20
C LEU A 248 0.47 -0.91 8.92
N GLN A 249 1.70 -0.68 9.37
CA GLN A 249 2.58 -1.66 10.01
C GLN A 249 2.57 -1.48 11.52
N ASP A 250 2.18 -2.52 12.23
CA ASP A 250 2.39 -2.67 13.67
C ASP A 250 3.79 -3.25 13.87
N LEU A 251 4.68 -2.46 14.41
CA LEU A 251 6.09 -2.83 14.55
C LEU A 251 6.37 -3.70 15.77
N ASP A 252 5.47 -3.71 16.76
CA ASP A 252 5.61 -4.54 17.96
C ASP A 252 5.10 -5.94 17.71
N ARG A 253 3.93 -6.07 17.09
CA ARG A 253 3.32 -7.37 16.77
C ARG A 253 3.79 -7.92 15.42
N MET A 254 4.51 -7.13 14.65
CA MET A 254 4.96 -7.47 13.31
C MET A 254 3.79 -7.90 12.42
N ILE A 255 2.76 -7.06 12.37
CA ILE A 255 1.58 -7.23 11.53
C ILE A 255 1.44 -6.00 10.63
N GLN A 256 1.16 -6.21 9.37
CA GLN A 256 0.78 -5.11 8.48
C GLN A 256 -0.59 -5.36 7.87
N ASN A 257 -1.39 -4.30 7.83
CA ASN A 257 -2.74 -4.28 7.26
C ASN A 257 -2.85 -3.13 6.28
N GLY A 258 -3.48 -3.35 5.16
CA GLY A 258 -3.72 -2.27 4.22
C GLY A 258 -4.11 -2.75 2.84
N LEU A 259 -3.66 -2.03 1.83
CA LEU A 259 -4.16 -2.12 0.48
C LEU A 259 -3.03 -2.42 -0.49
N GLY A 260 -3.22 -3.44 -1.32
CA GLY A 260 -2.41 -3.71 -2.50
C GLY A 260 -3.17 -3.31 -3.76
N TYR A 261 -2.49 -2.65 -4.67
CA TYR A 261 -3.01 -2.28 -5.99
C TYR A 261 -2.29 -3.06 -7.08
N ALA A 262 -3.07 -3.45 -8.08
CA ALA A 262 -2.58 -3.81 -9.39
C ALA A 262 -3.46 -3.07 -10.41
N TYR A 263 -2.98 -2.83 -11.62
CA TYR A 263 -3.75 -2.08 -12.63
C TYR A 263 -5.17 -2.62 -12.81
N GLY A 264 -6.16 -1.77 -12.54
CA GLY A 264 -7.60 -2.09 -12.61
C GLY A 264 -8.09 -3.02 -11.49
N SER A 265 -7.34 -3.15 -10.39
CA SER A 265 -7.79 -3.92 -9.23
C SER A 265 -7.09 -3.53 -7.93
N TYR A 266 -7.74 -3.81 -6.82
CA TYR A 266 -7.16 -3.63 -5.49
C TYR A 266 -7.57 -4.78 -4.56
N THR A 267 -6.81 -4.97 -3.50
CA THR A 267 -7.12 -6.00 -2.49
C THR A 267 -6.67 -5.53 -1.11
N MET A 268 -7.58 -5.59 -0.15
CA MET A 268 -7.21 -5.46 1.27
C MET A 268 -6.44 -6.69 1.72
N CYS A 269 -5.29 -6.49 2.33
CA CYS A 269 -4.40 -7.58 2.73
C CYS A 269 -3.91 -7.45 4.17
N THR A 270 -3.48 -8.58 4.71
CA THR A 270 -2.76 -8.67 5.99
C THR A 270 -1.50 -9.49 5.76
N ALA A 271 -0.41 -9.12 6.40
CA ALA A 271 0.77 -9.96 6.46
C ALA A 271 1.36 -9.97 7.88
N TYR A 272 2.06 -11.07 8.18
CA TYR A 272 2.75 -11.29 9.44
C TYR A 272 4.25 -11.28 9.18
N GLY A 273 4.98 -10.49 9.95
CA GLY A 273 6.39 -10.23 9.73
C GLY A 273 7.29 -10.98 10.69
N LYS A 274 8.50 -11.27 10.21
CA LYS A 274 9.62 -11.69 11.04
C LYS A 274 10.85 -10.89 10.64
N GLU A 275 11.42 -10.16 11.59
CA GLU A 275 12.66 -9.45 11.35
C GLU A 275 13.84 -10.42 11.26
N VAL A 276 14.75 -10.18 10.32
CA VAL A 276 15.93 -10.99 10.04
C VAL A 276 17.16 -10.17 10.42
N PHE A 277 17.96 -10.71 11.33
CA PHE A 277 19.12 -10.02 11.90
C PHE A 277 20.47 -10.52 11.36
N GLU A 278 20.49 -11.61 10.60
CA GLU A 278 21.75 -12.23 10.19
C GLU A 278 22.40 -11.50 8.99
N PRO A 279 23.71 -11.15 9.10
CA PRO A 279 24.40 -10.38 8.06
C PRO A 279 24.78 -11.20 6.82
N ASP A 280 24.85 -12.54 6.92
CA ASP A 280 25.49 -13.38 5.91
C ASP A 280 24.76 -13.48 4.56
N GLU A 281 23.52 -13.03 4.47
CA GLU A 281 22.77 -12.97 3.20
C GLU A 281 22.87 -11.59 2.50
N VAL A 282 23.74 -10.72 2.99
CA VAL A 282 23.72 -9.28 2.63
C VAL A 282 24.89 -8.80 1.79
N GLU A 283 25.81 -9.66 1.40
CA GLU A 283 26.90 -9.29 0.48
C GLU A 283 26.42 -8.60 -0.81
N SER A 284 25.13 -8.71 -1.10
CA SER A 284 24.53 -8.08 -2.28
C SER A 284 23.94 -6.68 -2.05
N LEU A 285 24.07 -6.10 -0.85
CA LEU A 285 23.65 -4.71 -0.59
C LEU A 285 24.61 -3.67 -1.22
N ASP A 286 25.80 -4.09 -1.63
CA ASP A 286 26.77 -3.23 -2.31
C ASP A 286 26.50 -3.04 -3.82
N VAL A 287 25.37 -3.50 -4.33
CA VAL A 287 24.98 -3.19 -5.71
C VAL A 287 24.82 -1.67 -5.84
N PRO A 288 25.51 -1.02 -6.78
CA PRO A 288 25.40 0.40 -6.97
C PRO A 288 23.95 0.83 -7.19
N TYR A 289 23.55 1.82 -6.44
CA TYR A 289 22.21 2.38 -6.52
C TYR A 289 22.09 3.30 -7.73
N ASP A 290 21.08 3.11 -8.55
CA ASP A 290 20.77 4.02 -9.66
C ASP A 290 19.89 5.17 -9.16
N GLU A 291 20.54 6.29 -8.81
CA GLU A 291 19.85 7.50 -8.35
C GLU A 291 18.93 8.12 -9.43
N THR A 292 19.10 7.76 -10.69
CA THR A 292 18.24 8.29 -11.76
C THR A 292 16.83 7.77 -11.67
N LYS A 293 16.61 6.58 -11.10
CA LYS A 293 15.29 5.99 -10.90
C LYS A 293 14.43 6.74 -9.91
N LEU A 294 15.03 7.45 -8.94
CA LEU A 294 14.28 8.28 -7.99
C LEU A 294 13.77 9.59 -8.62
N LYS A 295 14.45 10.09 -9.63
CA LYS A 295 14.14 11.39 -10.26
C LYS A 295 12.79 11.43 -10.96
N THR A 296 12.16 10.27 -11.18
CA THR A 296 10.89 10.15 -11.89
C THR A 296 9.66 10.12 -10.99
N ILE A 297 9.84 10.26 -9.65
CA ILE A 297 8.73 10.19 -8.69
C ILE A 297 8.53 11.54 -8.02
N PRO A 298 7.60 12.38 -8.51
CA PRO A 298 7.42 13.74 -7.98
C PRO A 298 7.14 13.81 -6.48
N CYS A 299 6.43 12.82 -5.92
CA CYS A 299 6.07 12.81 -4.51
C CYS A 299 7.22 12.50 -3.53
N ILE A 300 8.40 12.12 -4.03
CA ILE A 300 9.58 11.79 -3.18
C ILE A 300 10.55 12.98 -3.07
N TYR A 301 10.53 13.92 -4.00
CA TYR A 301 11.48 15.03 -4.03
C TYR A 301 11.25 16.08 -2.95
N ASP A 302 10.05 16.21 -2.46
CA ASP A 302 9.69 17.18 -1.42
C ASP A 302 9.70 16.58 0.00
N ILE A 303 10.20 15.35 0.14
CA ILE A 303 10.32 14.70 1.45
C ILE A 303 11.59 15.22 2.13
N HIS A 304 11.41 16.12 3.08
CA HIS A 304 12.43 16.52 4.05
C HIS A 304 12.27 15.68 5.32
N PHE A 305 13.33 14.94 5.65
CA PHE A 305 13.39 14.16 6.90
C PHE A 305 13.86 15.01 8.07
#